data_3fafd6f6eb00f3d39d75bc652aa3540b
#
_entry.id   3fafd6f6eb00f3d39d75bc652aa3540b
#
_cell.length_a   1.000
_cell.length_b   1.000
_cell.length_c   1.000
_cell.angle_alpha   90.00
_cell.angle_beta   90.00
_cell.angle_gamma   90.00
#
_symmetry.space_group_name_H-M   'P 1'
#
loop_
_entity.id
_entity.type
_entity.pdbx_description
1 polymer ?
#
loop_
_entity_poly.entity_id
_entity_poly.type
_entity_poly.pdbx_seq_one_letter_code
_entity_poly.pdbx_strand_id
1 'polypeptide(L)'
;DIPELIAYLEESNLDVVSGWRKNRKDTFFKRFTSRGANMLRWLIVHDGIHDSGCSLKVYRKECFDGVRLYGEMHRFIPALLKIKGFRIGEMVVNHRPRTAGVTKYNWKRTFKGFVDMISLWFWSKFASRPLHLFGTTGLFLLFGGTVTGVITIVKFIVRGEISNTGWPLLSALLLIAGIQFFVFGLIADIVSKTYRELTNDKSYTIREEIETVSPTQD
;
A
#
# COMPACT_ATOMS: atom_id res chain seq x y z
N ASP A 1 24.90 0.92 18.48
CA ASP A 1 23.56 0.51 17.99
C ASP A 1 23.62 -0.54 16.86
N ILE A 2 24.62 -0.50 15.90
CA ILE A 2 24.68 -1.47 14.79
C ILE A 2 24.91 -2.90 15.25
N PRO A 3 25.93 -3.20 16.10
CA PRO A 3 26.14 -4.55 16.60
C PRO A 3 24.94 -5.11 17.37
N GLU A 4 24.28 -4.25 18.15
CA GLU A 4 23.08 -4.63 18.92
C GLU A 4 21.89 -5.00 18.02
N LEU A 5 21.70 -4.25 16.91
CA LEU A 5 20.67 -4.57 15.91
C LEU A 5 20.94 -5.91 15.22
N ILE A 6 22.21 -6.21 14.92
CA ILE A 6 22.59 -7.49 14.30
C ILE A 6 22.37 -8.64 15.28
N ALA A 7 22.81 -8.50 16.53
CA ALA A 7 22.58 -9.50 17.56
C ALA A 7 21.07 -9.78 17.76
N TYR A 8 20.28 -8.73 17.87
CA TYR A 8 18.83 -8.85 18.01
C TYR A 8 18.17 -9.53 16.80
N LEU A 9 18.65 -9.26 15.58
CA LEU A 9 18.17 -9.92 14.37
C LEU A 9 18.44 -11.43 14.41
N GLU A 10 19.61 -11.83 14.87
CA GLU A 10 20.03 -13.23 14.96
C GLU A 10 19.30 -13.98 16.08
N GLU A 11 19.33 -13.44 17.31
CA GLU A 11 18.69 -14.03 18.49
C GLU A 11 17.17 -14.20 18.33
N SER A 12 16.50 -13.19 17.75
CA SER A 12 15.06 -13.23 17.54
C SER A 12 14.66 -13.93 16.24
N ASN A 13 15.61 -14.46 15.48
CA ASN A 13 15.41 -15.10 14.18
C ASN A 13 14.55 -14.24 13.24
N LEU A 14 14.88 -12.95 13.16
CA LEU A 14 14.23 -11.98 12.30
C LEU A 14 14.96 -11.85 10.95
N ASP A 15 14.24 -11.39 9.96
CA ASP A 15 14.79 -11.14 8.63
C ASP A 15 15.14 -9.65 8.44
N VAL A 16 14.44 -8.79 9.18
CA VAL A 16 14.62 -7.33 9.17
C VAL A 16 14.49 -6.75 10.57
N VAL A 17 15.37 -5.84 10.95
CA VAL A 17 15.24 -5.02 12.16
C VAL A 17 15.31 -3.54 11.81
N SER A 18 14.28 -2.80 12.18
CA SER A 18 14.21 -1.34 12.02
C SER A 18 14.53 -0.61 13.32
N GLY A 19 15.36 0.41 13.26
CA GLY A 19 15.59 1.26 14.43
C GLY A 19 14.38 2.13 14.75
N TRP A 20 14.04 2.24 16.03
CA TRP A 20 12.98 3.12 16.54
C TRP A 20 13.56 4.25 17.40
N ARG A 21 13.44 5.49 16.93
CA ARG A 21 13.89 6.68 17.65
C ARG A 21 12.81 7.16 18.60
N LYS A 22 12.65 6.48 19.75
CA LYS A 22 11.58 6.73 20.72
C LYS A 22 11.59 8.17 21.26
N ASN A 23 12.77 8.75 21.51
CA ASN A 23 12.96 10.09 22.11
C ASN A 23 13.26 11.17 21.05
N ARG A 24 12.50 11.24 20.00
CA ARG A 24 12.70 12.19 18.91
C ARG A 24 12.30 13.61 19.32
N LYS A 25 13.26 14.53 19.35
CA LYS A 25 13.04 15.97 19.61
C LYS A 25 12.68 16.71 18.31
N ASP A 26 11.44 16.53 17.83
CA ASP A 26 10.95 17.24 16.64
C ASP A 26 9.99 18.36 16.99
N THR A 27 9.89 19.37 16.11
CA THR A 27 8.94 20.47 16.17
C THR A 27 7.49 19.92 16.14
N PHE A 28 6.57 20.54 16.87
CA PHE A 28 5.19 20.13 17.05
C PHE A 28 4.47 19.82 15.72
N PHE A 29 4.64 20.67 14.71
CA PHE A 29 4.06 20.48 13.37
C PHE A 29 4.58 19.23 12.65
N LYS A 30 5.87 18.94 12.79
CA LYS A 30 6.49 17.69 12.25
C LYS A 30 5.97 16.44 12.95
N ARG A 31 5.70 16.53 14.25
CA ARG A 31 5.09 15.43 15.01
C ARG A 31 3.68 15.12 14.55
N PHE A 32 2.87 16.15 14.29
CA PHE A 32 1.49 15.99 13.85
C PHE A 32 1.42 15.35 12.47
N THR A 33 2.14 15.86 11.48
CA THR A 33 2.20 15.30 10.11
C THR A 33 2.79 13.88 10.08
N SER A 34 3.82 13.62 10.90
CA SER A 34 4.44 12.30 11.02
C SER A 34 3.48 11.30 11.71
N ARG A 35 2.72 11.72 12.72
CA ARG A 35 1.71 10.85 13.37
C ARG A 35 0.59 10.48 12.41
N GLY A 36 0.05 11.44 11.65
CA GLY A 36 -0.96 11.18 10.63
C GLY A 36 -0.46 10.20 9.55
N ALA A 37 0.74 10.42 9.05
CA ALA A 37 1.35 9.53 8.07
C ALA A 37 1.62 8.11 8.65
N ASN A 38 2.09 8.01 9.89
CA ASN A 38 2.31 6.73 10.54
C ASN A 38 1.00 6.00 10.87
N MET A 39 -0.03 6.73 11.30
CA MET A 39 -1.36 6.16 11.56
C MET A 39 -1.98 5.62 10.26
N LEU A 40 -1.88 6.37 9.16
CA LEU A 40 -2.36 5.94 7.85
C LEU A 40 -1.59 4.72 7.37
N ARG A 41 -0.26 4.71 7.54
CA ARG A 41 0.58 3.55 7.21
C ARG A 41 0.22 2.32 8.05
N TRP A 42 0.03 2.50 9.36
CA TRP A 42 -0.39 1.42 10.25
C TRP A 42 -1.73 0.82 9.81
N LEU A 43 -2.69 1.67 9.45
CA LEU A 43 -4.00 1.23 8.95
C LEU A 43 -3.90 0.47 7.61
N ILE A 44 -2.95 0.86 6.75
CA ILE A 44 -2.79 0.35 5.39
C ILE A 44 -1.95 -0.93 5.35
N VAL A 45 -0.81 -0.95 6.05
CA VAL A 45 0.23 -1.98 5.87
C VAL A 45 0.32 -2.93 7.04
N HIS A 46 -0.07 -2.51 8.25
CA HIS A 46 0.03 -3.30 9.49
C HIS A 46 1.42 -3.90 9.71
N ASP A 47 2.49 -3.14 9.37
CA ASP A 47 3.87 -3.64 9.44
C ASP A 47 4.44 -3.71 10.86
N GLY A 48 3.76 -3.13 11.85
CA GLY A 48 4.19 -3.12 13.25
C GLY A 48 5.36 -2.19 13.56
N ILE A 49 5.79 -1.34 12.61
CA ILE A 49 6.90 -0.42 12.78
C ILE A 49 6.42 0.95 13.20
N HIS A 50 6.95 1.49 14.31
CA HIS A 50 6.62 2.82 14.83
C HIS A 50 7.37 3.94 14.09
N ASP A 51 8.61 3.72 13.67
CA ASP A 51 9.44 4.74 12.99
C ASP A 51 10.01 4.27 11.64
N SER A 52 9.18 4.29 10.60
CA SER A 52 9.63 3.95 9.24
C SER A 52 10.67 4.93 8.67
N GLY A 53 10.71 6.15 9.22
CA GLY A 53 11.63 7.20 8.82
C GLY A 53 13.04 7.05 9.39
N CYS A 54 13.29 6.06 10.23
CA CYS A 54 14.65 5.76 10.69
C CYS A 54 15.48 5.18 9.55
N SER A 55 16.66 5.75 9.32
CA SER A 55 17.60 5.26 8.31
C SER A 55 18.40 4.05 8.77
N LEU A 56 18.47 3.84 10.08
CA LEU A 56 19.19 2.71 10.65
C LEU A 56 18.32 1.46 10.60
N LYS A 57 18.66 0.54 9.72
CA LYS A 57 17.97 -0.72 9.52
C LYS A 57 18.95 -1.80 9.12
N VAL A 58 18.72 -3.02 9.60
CA VAL A 58 19.50 -4.20 9.25
C VAL A 58 18.59 -5.18 8.52
N TYR A 59 19.10 -5.77 7.46
CA TYR A 59 18.39 -6.71 6.62
C TYR A 59 19.26 -7.94 6.37
N ARG A 60 18.67 -9.11 6.33
CA ARG A 60 19.33 -10.29 5.73
C ARG A 60 19.41 -10.08 4.22
N LYS A 61 20.50 -10.51 3.61
CA LYS A 61 20.73 -10.32 2.17
C LYS A 61 19.62 -10.96 1.33
N GLU A 62 19.18 -12.11 1.76
CA GLU A 62 18.13 -12.93 1.12
C GLU A 62 16.79 -12.21 0.99
N CYS A 63 16.55 -11.19 1.84
CA CYS A 63 15.34 -10.36 1.76
C CYS A 63 15.20 -9.62 0.43
N PHE A 64 16.31 -9.39 -0.27
CA PHE A 64 16.32 -8.65 -1.53
C PHE A 64 16.31 -9.53 -2.77
N ASP A 65 16.39 -10.86 -2.60
CA ASP A 65 16.32 -11.79 -3.71
C ASP A 65 14.93 -11.72 -4.36
N GLY A 66 14.89 -11.36 -5.64
CA GLY A 66 13.65 -11.13 -6.38
C GLY A 66 12.83 -9.89 -5.96
N VAL A 67 13.38 -9.00 -5.13
CA VAL A 67 12.74 -7.72 -4.78
C VAL A 67 13.20 -6.62 -5.73
N ARG A 68 12.30 -6.13 -6.57
CA ARG A 68 12.56 -4.97 -7.43
C ARG A 68 12.02 -3.71 -6.77
N LEU A 69 12.90 -2.76 -6.49
CA LEU A 69 12.55 -1.47 -5.91
C LEU A 69 12.43 -0.42 -7.03
N TYR A 70 11.27 0.23 -7.10
CA TYR A 70 11.01 1.29 -8.07
C TYR A 70 10.77 2.63 -7.36
N GLY A 71 11.30 3.71 -7.90
CA GLY A 71 11.05 5.07 -7.43
C GLY A 71 11.37 5.27 -5.94
N GLU A 72 10.44 5.85 -5.20
CA GLU A 72 10.60 6.16 -3.76
C GLU A 72 10.29 4.97 -2.83
N MET A 73 10.17 3.75 -3.34
CA MET A 73 9.86 2.54 -2.56
C MET A 73 10.89 2.23 -1.46
N HIS A 74 12.09 2.80 -1.56
CA HIS A 74 13.12 2.65 -0.53
C HIS A 74 12.66 3.05 0.89
N ARG A 75 11.63 3.89 1.01
CA ARG A 75 11.04 4.28 2.31
C ARG A 75 10.16 3.21 2.91
N PHE A 76 9.65 2.33 2.07
CA PHE A 76 8.66 1.31 2.42
C PHE A 76 9.23 -0.11 2.35
N ILE A 77 10.56 -0.27 2.26
CA ILE A 77 11.21 -1.59 2.18
C ILE A 77 10.69 -2.54 3.28
N PRO A 78 10.65 -2.16 4.57
CA PRO A 78 10.14 -3.08 5.58
C PRO A 78 8.69 -3.49 5.32
N ALA A 79 7.84 -2.55 4.90
CA ALA A 79 6.46 -2.82 4.58
C ALA A 79 6.32 -3.81 3.41
N LEU A 80 7.11 -3.62 2.35
CA LEU A 80 7.16 -4.54 1.21
C LEU A 80 7.62 -5.93 1.62
N LEU A 81 8.65 -6.02 2.45
CA LEU A 81 9.17 -7.29 2.96
C LEU A 81 8.15 -7.99 3.87
N LYS A 82 7.39 -7.23 4.68
CA LYS A 82 6.29 -7.77 5.48
C LYS A 82 5.20 -8.39 4.61
N ILE A 83 4.82 -7.73 3.52
CA ILE A 83 3.84 -8.23 2.55
C ILE A 83 4.34 -9.54 1.91
N LYS A 84 5.64 -9.65 1.67
CA LYS A 84 6.28 -10.87 1.16
C LYS A 84 6.46 -11.98 2.22
N GLY A 85 6.03 -11.75 3.46
CA GLY A 85 6.04 -12.75 4.52
C GLY A 85 7.31 -12.79 5.37
N PHE A 86 8.26 -11.84 5.21
CA PHE A 86 9.45 -11.74 6.05
C PHE A 86 9.12 -11.28 7.45
N ARG A 87 9.90 -11.77 8.43
CA ARG A 87 9.74 -11.41 9.84
C ARG A 87 10.46 -10.11 10.13
N ILE A 88 9.71 -9.14 10.64
CA ILE A 88 10.21 -7.79 10.90
C ILE A 88 10.12 -7.50 12.39
N GLY A 89 11.22 -6.99 12.96
CA GLY A 89 11.28 -6.48 14.31
C GLY A 89 11.66 -5.02 14.36
N GLU A 90 11.53 -4.42 15.51
CA GLU A 90 11.92 -3.05 15.79
C GLU A 90 12.70 -2.99 17.11
N MET A 91 13.78 -2.21 17.12
CA MET A 91 14.60 -1.98 18.31
C MET A 91 14.80 -0.50 18.56
N VAL A 92 14.74 -0.07 19.82
CA VAL A 92 14.97 1.33 20.20
C VAL A 92 16.43 1.68 19.95
N VAL A 93 16.65 2.77 19.22
CA VAL A 93 18.00 3.27 18.88
C VAL A 93 18.19 4.72 19.34
N ASN A 94 19.44 5.09 19.60
CA ASN A 94 19.79 6.44 20.02
C ASN A 94 19.63 7.44 18.88
N HIS A 95 18.86 8.50 19.12
CA HIS A 95 18.73 9.60 18.18
C HIS A 95 19.80 10.63 18.39
N ARG A 96 20.75 10.73 17.46
CA ARG A 96 21.75 11.82 17.46
C ARG A 96 21.21 12.99 16.64
N PRO A 97 21.17 14.22 17.19
CA PRO A 97 20.80 15.40 16.41
C PRO A 97 21.82 15.63 15.28
N ARG A 98 21.34 16.17 14.17
CA ARG A 98 22.22 16.52 13.05
C ARG A 98 23.19 17.61 13.48
N THR A 99 24.48 17.38 13.27
CA THR A 99 25.55 18.35 13.53
C THR A 99 25.75 19.34 12.38
N ALA A 100 25.28 19.02 11.16
CA ALA A 100 25.38 19.87 9.97
C ALA A 100 24.22 19.69 9.02
N GLY A 101 23.91 20.72 8.23
CA GLY A 101 22.91 20.70 7.15
C GLY A 101 21.55 21.29 7.54
N VAL A 102 20.88 21.93 6.55
CA VAL A 102 19.55 22.52 6.69
C VAL A 102 18.47 21.51 6.33
N THR A 103 17.37 21.50 7.07
CA THR A 103 16.25 20.59 6.84
C THR A 103 15.52 21.00 5.56
N LYS A 104 15.67 20.25 4.48
CA LYS A 104 14.91 20.43 3.23
C LYS A 104 13.51 19.80 3.35
N TYR A 105 12.78 20.18 4.40
CA TYR A 105 11.40 19.70 4.56
C TYR A 105 10.48 20.61 3.74
N ASN A 106 9.93 20.09 2.62
CA ASN A 106 9.02 20.82 1.76
C ASN A 106 7.65 20.12 1.76
N TRP A 107 6.56 20.88 1.75
CA TRP A 107 5.18 20.39 1.62
C TRP A 107 4.98 19.42 0.43
N LYS A 108 5.64 19.71 -0.71
CA LYS A 108 5.65 18.83 -1.88
C LYS A 108 6.14 17.42 -1.56
N ARG A 109 7.08 17.27 -0.64
CA ARG A 109 7.61 15.97 -0.21
C ARG A 109 6.60 15.18 0.64
N THR A 110 5.80 15.88 1.44
CA THR A 110 4.72 15.26 2.23
C THR A 110 3.62 14.75 1.32
N PHE A 111 3.20 15.56 0.34
CA PHE A 111 2.21 15.15 -0.64
C PHE A 111 2.69 13.95 -1.48
N LYS A 112 3.94 13.97 -1.96
CA LYS A 112 4.54 12.84 -2.66
C LYS A 112 4.52 11.57 -1.81
N GLY A 113 4.93 11.67 -0.54
CA GLY A 113 4.89 10.54 0.39
C GLY A 113 3.48 10.00 0.63
N PHE A 114 2.46 10.85 0.59
CA PHE A 114 1.06 10.42 0.68
C PHE A 114 0.62 9.65 -0.57
N VAL A 115 0.96 10.14 -1.76
CA VAL A 115 0.67 9.45 -3.03
C VAL A 115 1.40 8.09 -3.09
N ASP A 116 2.67 8.06 -2.68
CA ASP A 116 3.46 6.83 -2.61
C ASP A 116 2.82 5.80 -1.66
N MET A 117 2.23 6.27 -0.55
CA MET A 117 1.54 5.40 0.41
C MET A 117 0.23 4.82 -0.15
N ILE A 118 -0.55 5.63 -0.87
CA ILE A 118 -1.73 5.15 -1.60
C ILE A 118 -1.33 4.10 -2.64
N SER A 119 -0.25 4.37 -3.38
CA SER A 119 0.30 3.41 -4.34
C SER A 119 0.68 2.10 -3.68
N LEU A 120 1.40 2.14 -2.55
CA LEU A 120 1.76 0.95 -1.79
C LEU A 120 0.54 0.17 -1.32
N TRP A 121 -0.47 0.88 -0.78
CA TRP A 121 -1.73 0.26 -0.36
C TRP A 121 -2.44 -0.43 -1.52
N PHE A 122 -2.53 0.23 -2.66
CA PHE A 122 -3.12 -0.34 -3.86
C PHE A 122 -2.38 -1.61 -4.28
N TRP A 123 -1.05 -1.55 -4.37
CA TRP A 123 -0.23 -2.70 -4.72
C TRP A 123 -0.33 -3.83 -3.70
N SER A 124 -0.36 -3.52 -2.40
CA SER A 124 -0.43 -4.55 -1.35
C SER A 124 -1.75 -5.32 -1.34
N LYS A 125 -2.85 -4.63 -1.61
CA LYS A 125 -4.19 -5.20 -1.42
C LYS A 125 -4.89 -5.56 -2.73
N PHE A 126 -4.67 -4.78 -3.78
CA PHE A 126 -5.45 -4.89 -5.02
C PHE A 126 -4.62 -5.23 -6.27
N ALA A 127 -3.28 -5.26 -6.21
CA ALA A 127 -2.47 -5.60 -7.37
C ALA A 127 -2.76 -7.00 -7.92
N SER A 128 -3.21 -7.94 -7.06
CA SER A 128 -3.61 -9.28 -7.50
C SER A 128 -5.05 -9.34 -8.04
N ARG A 129 -5.92 -8.42 -7.64
CA ARG A 129 -7.35 -8.42 -7.97
C ARG A 129 -7.92 -7.01 -8.10
N PRO A 130 -7.43 -6.18 -9.04
CA PRO A 130 -7.85 -4.79 -9.17
C PRO A 130 -9.34 -4.67 -9.56
N LEU A 131 -9.88 -5.67 -10.24
CA LEU A 131 -11.30 -5.72 -10.58
C LEU A 131 -12.21 -5.67 -9.34
N HIS A 132 -11.79 -6.22 -8.20
CA HIS A 132 -12.58 -6.14 -6.97
C HIS A 132 -12.76 -4.72 -6.47
N LEU A 133 -11.74 -3.85 -6.61
CA LEU A 133 -11.84 -2.45 -6.21
C LEU A 133 -12.67 -1.64 -7.22
N PHE A 134 -12.25 -1.63 -8.46
CA PHE A 134 -12.87 -0.80 -9.49
C PHE A 134 -14.23 -1.34 -9.92
N GLY A 135 -14.37 -2.66 -10.05
CA GLY A 135 -15.61 -3.31 -10.46
C GLY A 135 -16.71 -3.16 -9.41
N THR A 136 -16.41 -3.37 -8.12
CA THR A 136 -17.41 -3.15 -7.06
C THR A 136 -17.85 -1.69 -6.99
N THR A 137 -16.89 -0.75 -7.07
CA THR A 137 -17.22 0.69 -7.11
C THR A 137 -18.10 1.00 -8.33
N GLY A 138 -17.76 0.47 -9.50
CA GLY A 138 -18.54 0.62 -10.73
C GLY A 138 -19.96 0.11 -10.58
N LEU A 139 -20.14 -1.08 -10.00
CA LEU A 139 -21.47 -1.66 -9.75
C LEU A 139 -22.30 -0.82 -8.77
N PHE A 140 -21.69 -0.29 -7.71
CA PHE A 140 -22.39 0.62 -6.78
C PHE A 140 -22.85 1.89 -7.47
N LEU A 141 -22.02 2.48 -8.32
CA LEU A 141 -22.36 3.67 -9.09
C LEU A 141 -23.48 3.36 -10.11
N LEU A 142 -23.43 2.24 -10.81
CA LEU A 142 -24.49 1.79 -11.72
C LEU A 142 -25.80 1.59 -10.98
N PHE A 143 -25.77 0.95 -9.83
CA PHE A 143 -26.97 0.76 -9.01
C PHE A 143 -27.55 2.12 -8.57
N GLY A 144 -26.73 3.01 -8.03
CA GLY A 144 -27.14 4.36 -7.66
C GLY A 144 -27.70 5.17 -8.84
N GLY A 145 -27.05 5.07 -10.00
CA GLY A 145 -27.51 5.70 -11.24
C GLY A 145 -28.84 5.17 -11.73
N THR A 146 -29.05 3.86 -11.64
CA THR A 146 -30.33 3.22 -12.01
C THR A 146 -31.45 3.65 -11.05
N VAL A 147 -31.20 3.64 -9.75
CA VAL A 147 -32.18 4.07 -8.73
C VAL A 147 -32.60 5.54 -8.96
N THR A 148 -31.61 6.44 -9.14
CA THR A 148 -31.89 7.86 -9.39
C THR A 148 -32.57 8.08 -10.73
N GLY A 149 -32.29 7.27 -11.75
CA GLY A 149 -32.96 7.26 -13.03
C GLY A 149 -34.44 6.86 -12.92
N VAL A 150 -34.70 5.76 -12.21
CA VAL A 150 -36.09 5.32 -11.96
C VAL A 150 -36.89 6.37 -11.19
N ILE A 151 -36.32 6.97 -10.15
CA ILE A 151 -36.95 8.06 -9.39
C ILE A 151 -37.27 9.24 -10.32
N THR A 152 -36.38 9.58 -11.22
CA THR A 152 -36.58 10.66 -12.21
C THR A 152 -37.74 10.35 -13.14
N ILE A 153 -37.80 9.14 -13.69
CA ILE A 153 -38.87 8.69 -14.57
C ILE A 153 -40.23 8.69 -13.86
N VAL A 154 -40.29 8.15 -12.65
CA VAL A 154 -41.51 8.13 -11.83
C VAL A 154 -42.01 9.56 -11.56
N LYS A 155 -41.12 10.46 -11.17
CA LYS A 155 -41.48 11.87 -10.96
C LYS A 155 -42.01 12.54 -12.22
N PHE A 156 -41.41 12.24 -13.37
CA PHE A 156 -41.86 12.75 -14.66
C PHE A 156 -43.29 12.26 -14.99
N ILE A 157 -43.56 10.96 -14.81
CA ILE A 157 -44.89 10.36 -15.09
C ILE A 157 -45.95 10.97 -14.16
N VAL A 158 -45.64 11.17 -12.87
CA VAL A 158 -46.62 11.64 -11.88
C VAL A 158 -46.87 13.14 -11.98
N ARG A 159 -45.83 13.94 -12.26
CA ARG A 159 -45.93 15.43 -12.24
C ARG A 159 -46.01 16.06 -13.63
N GLY A 160 -45.74 15.30 -14.69
CA GLY A 160 -45.75 15.82 -16.08
C GLY A 160 -44.58 16.76 -16.41
N GLU A 161 -43.72 17.04 -15.44
CA GLU A 161 -42.62 17.99 -15.62
C GLU A 161 -41.31 17.43 -15.07
N ILE A 162 -40.21 17.63 -15.79
CA ILE A 162 -38.85 17.44 -15.27
C ILE A 162 -38.49 18.72 -14.48
N SER A 163 -39.09 18.89 -13.33
CA SER A 163 -38.99 20.13 -12.54
C SER A 163 -37.59 20.40 -11.97
N ASN A 164 -36.72 19.43 -11.98
CA ASN A 164 -35.36 19.58 -11.46
C ASN A 164 -34.34 18.83 -12.33
N THR A 165 -33.63 19.56 -13.15
CA THR A 165 -32.59 19.02 -14.07
C THR A 165 -31.45 18.30 -13.35
N GLY A 166 -31.28 18.51 -12.04
CA GLY A 166 -30.22 17.88 -11.25
C GLY A 166 -30.34 16.35 -11.15
N TRP A 167 -31.56 15.80 -11.03
CA TRP A 167 -31.77 14.36 -10.89
C TRP A 167 -31.43 13.55 -12.14
N PRO A 168 -31.91 13.95 -13.35
CA PRO A 168 -31.51 13.28 -14.59
C PRO A 168 -30.01 13.36 -14.85
N LEU A 169 -29.41 14.54 -14.59
CA LEU A 169 -27.98 14.75 -14.77
C LEU A 169 -27.17 13.88 -13.81
N LEU A 170 -27.57 13.79 -12.54
CA LEU A 170 -26.94 12.94 -11.54
C LEU A 170 -27.02 11.45 -11.96
N SER A 171 -28.19 10.99 -12.42
CA SER A 171 -28.37 9.63 -12.92
C SER A 171 -27.43 9.33 -14.09
N ALA A 172 -27.40 10.21 -15.10
CA ALA A 172 -26.51 10.03 -16.25
C ALA A 172 -25.03 9.99 -15.84
N LEU A 173 -24.63 10.89 -14.95
CA LEU A 173 -23.24 10.96 -14.45
C LEU A 173 -22.85 9.68 -13.69
N LEU A 174 -23.74 9.19 -12.82
CA LEU A 174 -23.50 7.95 -12.07
C LEU A 174 -23.42 6.72 -12.98
N LEU A 175 -24.28 6.64 -13.99
CA LEU A 175 -24.27 5.51 -14.95
C LEU A 175 -22.98 5.54 -15.79
N ILE A 176 -22.59 6.69 -16.32
CA ILE A 176 -21.36 6.84 -17.11
C ILE A 176 -20.14 6.52 -16.26
N ALA A 177 -20.06 7.10 -15.06
CA ALA A 177 -18.97 6.82 -14.13
C ALA A 177 -18.93 5.33 -13.75
N GLY A 178 -20.07 4.71 -13.49
CA GLY A 178 -20.17 3.29 -13.15
C GLY A 178 -19.63 2.39 -14.26
N ILE A 179 -19.98 2.64 -15.51
CA ILE A 179 -19.46 1.93 -16.67
C ILE A 179 -17.95 2.15 -16.78
N GLN A 180 -17.47 3.39 -16.64
CA GLN A 180 -16.03 3.70 -16.71
C GLN A 180 -15.23 2.97 -15.64
N PHE A 181 -15.67 3.01 -14.38
CA PHE A 181 -14.98 2.30 -13.30
C PHE A 181 -14.96 0.79 -13.54
N PHE A 182 -16.05 0.20 -14.03
CA PHE A 182 -16.11 -1.22 -14.32
C PHE A 182 -15.13 -1.61 -15.44
N VAL A 183 -15.10 -0.84 -16.53
CA VAL A 183 -14.17 -1.06 -17.66
C VAL A 183 -12.72 -0.88 -17.21
N PHE A 184 -12.41 0.16 -16.42
CA PHE A 184 -11.08 0.34 -15.84
C PHE A 184 -10.67 -0.85 -14.97
N GLY A 185 -11.62 -1.43 -14.23
CA GLY A 185 -11.37 -2.64 -13.45
C GLY A 185 -10.97 -3.84 -14.30
N LEU A 186 -11.63 -4.05 -15.43
CA LEU A 186 -11.28 -5.10 -16.38
C LEU A 186 -9.90 -4.89 -17.00
N ILE A 187 -9.62 -3.66 -17.46
CA ILE A 187 -8.31 -3.32 -18.03
C ILE A 187 -7.20 -3.52 -17.00
N ALA A 188 -7.40 -3.02 -15.78
CA ALA A 188 -6.43 -3.16 -14.70
C ALA A 188 -6.17 -4.64 -14.35
N ASP A 189 -7.20 -5.50 -14.38
CA ASP A 189 -7.06 -6.94 -14.12
C ASP A 189 -6.25 -7.63 -15.20
N ILE A 190 -6.51 -7.33 -16.47
CA ILE A 190 -5.75 -7.86 -17.61
C ILE A 190 -4.29 -7.42 -17.52
N VAL A 191 -4.03 -6.12 -17.32
CA VAL A 191 -2.67 -5.56 -17.20
C VAL A 191 -1.93 -6.20 -16.03
N SER A 192 -2.58 -6.37 -14.88
CA SER A 192 -1.97 -6.98 -13.70
C SER A 192 -1.60 -8.45 -13.93
N LYS A 193 -2.43 -9.20 -14.62
CA LYS A 193 -2.17 -10.60 -14.98
C LYS A 193 -1.00 -10.70 -15.96
N THR A 194 -1.05 -9.91 -17.03
CA THR A 194 0.04 -9.86 -18.04
C THR A 194 1.38 -9.46 -17.42
N TYR A 195 1.37 -8.47 -16.52
CA TYR A 195 2.59 -8.05 -15.82
C TYR A 195 3.18 -9.19 -14.98
N ARG A 196 2.38 -9.95 -14.26
CA ARG A 196 2.83 -11.09 -13.46
C ARG A 196 3.38 -12.23 -14.31
N GLU A 197 2.76 -12.53 -15.44
CA GLU A 197 3.26 -13.53 -16.38
C GLU A 197 4.62 -13.13 -16.95
N LEU A 198 4.79 -11.88 -17.37
CA LEU A 198 6.03 -11.37 -17.93
C LEU A 198 7.17 -11.29 -16.90
N THR A 199 6.86 -11.00 -15.63
CA THR A 199 7.88 -10.86 -14.59
C THR A 199 8.20 -12.15 -13.86
N ASN A 200 7.47 -13.24 -14.13
CA ASN A 200 7.57 -14.50 -13.41
C ASN A 200 7.44 -14.32 -11.88
N ASP A 201 6.67 -13.30 -11.47
CA ASP A 201 6.51 -12.90 -10.07
C ASP A 201 5.59 -13.91 -9.37
N LYS A 202 6.21 -14.86 -8.69
CA LYS A 202 5.48 -15.88 -7.93
C LYS A 202 4.80 -15.23 -6.73
N SER A 203 3.57 -15.64 -6.45
CA SER A 203 2.78 -15.16 -5.31
C SER A 203 3.33 -15.65 -3.95
N TYR A 204 4.42 -16.40 -3.94
CA TYR A 204 5.06 -16.98 -2.76
C TYR A 204 6.58 -16.89 -2.86
N THR A 205 7.24 -16.80 -1.73
CA THR A 205 8.69 -16.95 -1.59
C THR A 205 8.99 -18.30 -0.97
N ILE A 206 9.89 -19.07 -1.61
CA ILE A 206 10.38 -20.33 -1.06
C ILE A 206 11.37 -19.97 0.04
N ARG A 207 11.11 -20.45 1.25
CA ARG A 207 11.98 -20.21 2.40
C ARG A 207 13.03 -21.30 2.55
N GLU A 208 12.64 -22.55 2.30
CA GLU A 208 13.46 -23.72 2.45
C GLU A 208 12.98 -24.77 1.47
N GLU A 209 13.90 -25.39 0.76
CA GLU A 209 13.63 -26.46 -0.18
C GLU A 209 14.23 -27.74 0.40
N ILE A 210 13.39 -28.71 0.76
CA ILE A 210 13.81 -29.99 1.30
C ILE A 210 13.82 -31.00 0.16
N GLU A 211 14.99 -31.33 -0.34
CA GLU A 211 15.15 -32.46 -1.27
C GLU A 211 15.09 -33.78 -0.49
N THR A 212 14.02 -34.51 -0.63
CA THR A 212 13.97 -35.92 -0.22
C THR A 212 14.73 -36.74 -1.24
N VAL A 213 15.94 -37.10 -0.90
CA VAL A 213 16.69 -38.12 -1.68
C VAL A 213 15.92 -39.42 -1.53
N SER A 214 15.26 -39.88 -2.58
CA SER A 214 14.68 -41.21 -2.63
C SER A 214 15.83 -42.25 -2.44
N PRO A 215 15.69 -43.21 -1.53
CA PRO A 215 16.70 -44.27 -1.40
C PRO A 215 16.79 -45.01 -2.73
N THR A 216 17.98 -45.02 -3.32
CA THR A 216 18.32 -45.84 -4.48
C THR A 216 17.97 -47.27 -4.11
N GLN A 217 17.02 -47.85 -4.82
CA GLN A 217 16.77 -49.29 -4.77
C GLN A 217 17.97 -49.95 -5.46
N ASP A 218 18.86 -50.55 -4.63
CA ASP A 218 19.84 -51.53 -5.07
C ASP A 218 19.14 -52.88 -5.33
#